data_cbc249338c6c360835901151b382a67c
#
_entry.id   cbc249338c6c360835901151b382a67c
#
_cell.length_a   1.000
_cell.length_b   1.000
_cell.length_c   1.000
_cell.angle_alpha   90.00
_cell.angle_beta   90.00
_cell.angle_gamma   90.00
#
_symmetry.space_group_name_H-M   'P 1'
#
loop_
_entity.id
_entity.type
_entity.pdbx_description
1 polymer ?
#
loop_
_entity_poly.entity_id
_entity_poly.type
_entity_poly.pdbx_seq_one_letter_code
_entity_poly.pdbx_strand_id
1 'polypeptide(L)'
;IATSRETAPLFTIDLDTEMGRKISRHAFQRFFDCLEPAFGLQVTLGQVNTVVVCPALTSHSELSDDALREAGISLTTIRIAVGDEDPRGLLAHLMQAAELALEPECPGFSRHFGQPQAIDALYESIYVDVHRRYAASRPRMQQMLTS
;
A
#
# COMPACT_ATOMS: atom_id res chain seq x y z
N ILE A 1 9.79 1.72 8.25
CA ILE A 1 9.93 2.12 6.82
C ILE A 1 10.88 1.13 6.18
N ALA A 2 10.40 0.37 5.22
CA ALA A 2 11.23 -0.57 4.48
C ALA A 2 12.35 0.20 3.76
N THR A 3 13.59 -0.08 4.09
CA THR A 3 14.77 0.55 3.48
C THR A 3 15.23 -0.16 2.21
N SER A 4 14.57 -1.25 1.81
CA SER A 4 14.87 -1.94 0.55
C SER A 4 14.10 -1.31 -0.61
N ARG A 5 14.79 -1.06 -1.71
CA ARG A 5 14.21 -0.56 -2.96
C ARG A 5 13.31 -1.59 -3.67
N GLU A 6 13.20 -2.79 -3.14
CA GLU A 6 12.41 -3.88 -3.68
C GLU A 6 11.44 -4.34 -2.60
N THR A 7 10.15 -4.11 -2.83
CA THR A 7 9.07 -4.61 -1.98
C THR A 7 8.29 -5.67 -2.75
N ALA A 8 7.75 -6.65 -2.02
CA ALA A 8 6.81 -7.59 -2.63
C ALA A 8 5.53 -6.83 -3.03
N PRO A 9 4.82 -7.30 -4.09
CA PRO A 9 3.54 -6.71 -4.49
C PRO A 9 2.43 -6.92 -3.44
N LEU A 10 2.71 -7.67 -2.40
CA LEU A 10 1.84 -7.91 -1.26
C LEU A 10 2.54 -7.44 0.02
N PHE A 11 1.93 -6.51 0.73
CA PHE A 11 2.44 -6.00 2.01
C PHE A 11 1.30 -5.55 2.92
N THR A 12 1.64 -5.29 4.17
CA THR A 12 0.71 -4.74 5.16
C THR A 12 1.17 -3.36 5.60
N ILE A 13 0.19 -2.50 5.88
CA ILE A 13 0.38 -1.25 6.59
C ILE A 13 -0.44 -1.28 7.89
N ASP A 14 0.02 -0.57 8.89
CA ASP A 14 -0.69 -0.38 10.15
C ASP A 14 -0.69 1.10 10.49
N LEU A 15 -1.86 1.64 10.82
CA LEU A 15 -2.03 3.06 11.05
C LEU A 15 -1.84 3.47 12.53
N ASP A 16 -1.82 2.51 13.44
CA ASP A 16 -1.82 2.79 14.89
C ASP A 16 -0.41 2.92 15.51
N THR A 17 0.64 2.46 14.83
CA THR A 17 1.91 2.15 15.50
C THR A 17 2.89 3.30 15.64
N GLU A 18 2.81 4.35 14.82
CA GLU A 18 3.88 5.37 14.82
C GLU A 18 3.51 6.71 15.45
N MET A 19 2.24 7.02 15.64
CA MET A 19 1.81 8.35 16.09
C MET A 19 1.44 8.44 17.57
N GLY A 20 1.44 7.34 18.31
CA GLY A 20 1.06 7.32 19.73
C GLY A 20 -0.40 7.78 20.00
N ARG A 21 -1.15 8.06 18.93
CA ARG A 21 -2.57 8.39 18.98
C ARG A 21 -3.37 7.25 18.40
N LYS A 22 -4.27 6.72 19.18
CA LYS A 22 -5.20 5.70 18.71
C LYS A 22 -6.18 6.36 17.75
N ILE A 23 -6.19 5.89 16.51
CA ILE A 23 -7.25 6.19 15.55
C ILE A 23 -8.51 5.49 16.04
N SER A 24 -9.62 6.21 16.12
CA SER A 24 -10.88 5.59 16.53
C SER A 24 -11.32 4.56 15.48
N ARG A 25 -12.04 3.54 15.93
CA ARG A 25 -12.61 2.53 15.03
C ARG A 25 -13.49 3.17 13.95
N HIS A 26 -14.21 4.23 14.30
CA HIS A 26 -15.08 4.95 13.37
C HIS A 26 -14.28 5.70 12.28
N ALA A 27 -13.21 6.41 12.67
CA ALA A 27 -12.34 7.09 11.70
C ALA A 27 -11.65 6.09 10.78
N PHE A 28 -11.16 4.97 11.34
CA PHE A 28 -10.57 3.90 10.53
C PHE A 28 -11.56 3.28 9.55
N GLN A 29 -12.78 3.01 9.99
CA GLN A 29 -13.82 2.46 9.12
C GLN A 29 -14.15 3.42 7.97
N ARG A 30 -14.34 4.71 8.27
CA ARG A 30 -14.54 5.73 7.24
C ARG A 30 -13.37 5.81 6.26
N PHE A 31 -12.14 5.75 6.77
CA PHE A 31 -10.96 5.72 5.92
C PHE A 31 -10.95 4.52 4.99
N PHE A 32 -11.21 3.33 5.53
CA PHE A 32 -11.23 2.08 4.77
C PHE A 32 -12.32 2.10 3.70
N ASP A 33 -13.52 2.57 4.04
CA ASP A 33 -14.64 2.70 3.10
C ASP A 33 -14.32 3.72 1.97
N CYS A 34 -13.57 4.79 2.29
CA CYS A 34 -13.14 5.79 1.31
C CYS A 34 -12.06 5.29 0.35
N LEU A 35 -11.50 4.09 0.54
CA LEU A 35 -10.53 3.52 -0.40
C LEU A 35 -11.18 3.09 -1.73
N GLU A 36 -12.47 2.77 -1.74
CA GLU A 36 -13.20 2.61 -3.00
C GLU A 36 -13.40 3.96 -3.72
N PRO A 37 -13.46 3.96 -5.04
CA PRO A 37 -13.35 2.80 -5.96
C PRO A 37 -11.92 2.51 -6.43
N ALA A 38 -10.92 3.27 -5.99
CA ALA A 38 -9.55 3.10 -6.48
C ALA A 38 -8.92 1.79 -5.99
N PHE A 39 -9.29 1.35 -4.78
CA PHE A 39 -8.87 0.07 -4.22
C PHE A 39 -10.07 -0.88 -4.17
N GLY A 40 -9.89 -2.10 -4.64
CA GLY A 40 -10.92 -3.12 -4.51
C GLY A 40 -10.97 -3.69 -3.08
N LEU A 41 -12.12 -3.61 -2.42
CA LEU A 41 -12.32 -4.20 -1.08
C LEU A 41 -12.64 -5.69 -1.22
N GLN A 42 -11.63 -6.53 -1.40
CA GLN A 42 -11.82 -7.96 -1.68
C GLN A 42 -10.80 -8.83 -0.94
N VAL A 43 -11.22 -10.00 -0.50
CA VAL A 43 -10.39 -10.97 0.23
C VAL A 43 -9.41 -11.74 -0.69
N THR A 44 -9.48 -11.52 -1.99
CA THR A 44 -8.67 -12.20 -3.01
C THR A 44 -7.26 -11.58 -3.15
N LEU A 45 -6.43 -12.24 -3.96
CA LEU A 45 -5.08 -11.81 -4.30
C LEU A 45 -4.83 -12.02 -5.80
N GLY A 46 -3.87 -11.25 -6.35
CA GLY A 46 -3.39 -11.46 -7.72
C GLY A 46 -4.38 -11.02 -8.80
N GLN A 47 -5.16 -9.99 -8.54
CA GLN A 47 -5.99 -9.34 -9.54
C GLN A 47 -5.20 -8.25 -10.30
N VAL A 48 -5.76 -7.81 -11.43
CA VAL A 48 -5.20 -6.71 -12.23
C VAL A 48 -5.29 -5.39 -11.47
N ASN A 49 -6.36 -5.20 -10.70
CA ASN A 49 -6.54 -4.03 -9.83
C ASN A 49 -5.97 -4.27 -8.44
N THR A 50 -5.51 -3.19 -7.82
CA THR A 50 -5.08 -3.19 -6.42
C THR A 50 -6.25 -3.52 -5.51
N VAL A 51 -6.05 -4.53 -4.64
CA VAL A 51 -7.06 -4.93 -3.66
C VAL A 51 -6.53 -4.79 -2.24
N VAL A 52 -7.43 -4.40 -1.36
CA VAL A 52 -7.15 -4.23 0.06
C VAL A 52 -8.09 -5.04 0.92
N VAL A 53 -7.58 -5.50 2.04
CA VAL A 53 -8.39 -6.19 3.06
C VAL A 53 -7.93 -5.78 4.45
N CYS A 54 -8.87 -5.57 5.34
CA CYS A 54 -8.61 -5.45 6.76
C CYS A 54 -8.81 -6.82 7.42
N PRO A 55 -7.73 -7.53 7.80
CA PRO A 55 -7.86 -8.89 8.34
C PRO A 55 -8.75 -8.98 9.58
N ALA A 56 -8.66 -8.00 10.48
CA ALA A 56 -9.46 -7.95 11.69
C ALA A 56 -10.99 -7.86 11.42
N LEU A 57 -11.40 -7.31 10.28
CA LEU A 57 -12.80 -7.17 9.90
C LEU A 57 -13.29 -8.31 8.99
N THR A 58 -12.38 -9.09 8.41
CA THR A 58 -12.70 -10.09 7.39
C THR A 58 -12.17 -11.48 7.74
N SER A 59 -10.98 -11.83 7.26
CA SER A 59 -10.42 -13.18 7.37
C SER A 59 -10.12 -13.65 8.81
N HIS A 60 -9.99 -12.73 9.75
CA HIS A 60 -9.67 -13.00 11.16
C HIS A 60 -10.72 -12.38 12.12
N SER A 61 -11.90 -12.08 11.61
CA SER A 61 -12.98 -11.43 12.39
C SER A 61 -13.49 -12.26 13.57
N GLU A 62 -13.24 -13.57 13.55
CA GLU A 62 -13.62 -14.50 14.65
C GLU A 62 -12.57 -14.60 15.75
N LEU A 63 -11.39 -14.00 15.56
CA LEU A 63 -10.34 -14.00 16.57
C LEU A 63 -10.64 -12.98 17.66
N SER A 64 -10.28 -13.32 18.90
CA SER A 64 -10.27 -12.36 19.99
C SER A 64 -9.18 -11.31 19.79
N ASP A 65 -9.31 -10.14 20.44
CA ASP A 65 -8.30 -9.07 20.37
C ASP A 65 -6.90 -9.55 20.81
N ASP A 66 -6.83 -10.49 21.76
CA ASP A 66 -5.57 -11.08 22.21
C ASP A 66 -4.95 -11.98 21.11
N ALA A 67 -5.76 -12.81 20.47
CA ALA A 67 -5.31 -13.67 19.39
C ALA A 67 -4.87 -12.86 18.13
N LEU A 68 -5.58 -11.77 17.83
CA LEU A 68 -5.17 -10.82 16.78
C LEU A 68 -3.80 -10.21 17.12
N ARG A 69 -3.61 -9.79 18.36
CA ARG A 69 -2.36 -9.18 18.84
C ARG A 69 -1.19 -10.16 18.80
N GLU A 70 -1.40 -11.42 19.18
CA GLU A 70 -0.42 -12.51 19.07
C GLU A 70 -0.04 -12.79 17.60
N ALA A 71 -0.99 -12.67 16.68
CA ALA A 71 -0.76 -12.78 15.25
C ALA A 71 -0.10 -11.53 14.62
N GLY A 72 0.16 -10.48 15.40
CA GLY A 72 0.70 -9.21 14.91
C GLY A 72 -0.29 -8.40 14.06
N ILE A 73 -1.59 -8.63 14.26
CA ILE A 73 -2.67 -7.95 13.53
C ILE A 73 -3.33 -6.94 14.48
N SER A 74 -3.28 -5.67 14.12
CA SER A 74 -4.06 -4.64 14.80
C SER A 74 -5.44 -4.46 14.16
N LEU A 75 -6.30 -3.69 14.81
CA LEU A 75 -7.60 -3.32 14.25
C LEU A 75 -7.50 -2.40 13.03
N THR A 76 -6.33 -1.80 12.82
CA THR A 76 -6.02 -0.87 11.73
C THR A 76 -5.05 -1.45 10.70
N THR A 77 -4.74 -2.74 10.80
CA THR A 77 -3.91 -3.44 9.82
C THR A 77 -4.65 -3.59 8.50
N ILE A 78 -4.04 -3.11 7.41
CA ILE A 78 -4.54 -3.26 6.05
C ILE A 78 -3.51 -4.06 5.25
N ARG A 79 -3.94 -5.15 4.64
CA ARG A 79 -3.16 -5.89 3.64
C ARG A 79 -3.46 -5.33 2.26
N ILE A 80 -2.42 -4.99 1.53
CA ILE A 80 -2.49 -4.43 0.19
C ILE A 80 -1.84 -5.41 -0.80
N ALA A 81 -2.60 -5.82 -1.81
CA ALA A 81 -2.08 -6.54 -2.97
C ALA A 81 -2.11 -5.58 -4.16
N VAL A 82 -0.94 -5.15 -4.61
CA VAL A 82 -0.78 -4.13 -5.66
C VAL A 82 -1.11 -4.72 -7.02
N GLY A 83 -1.94 -4.03 -7.78
CA GLY A 83 -2.30 -4.32 -9.16
C GLY A 83 -1.40 -3.61 -10.18
N ASP A 84 -1.96 -3.32 -11.34
CA ASP A 84 -1.26 -2.74 -12.50
C ASP A 84 -1.68 -1.26 -12.75
N GLU A 85 -2.28 -0.61 -11.77
CA GLU A 85 -2.67 0.79 -11.89
C GLU A 85 -1.48 1.72 -11.70
N ASP A 86 -1.61 2.97 -12.18
CA ASP A 86 -0.64 4.02 -11.91
C ASP A 86 -0.53 4.26 -10.38
N PRO A 87 0.62 3.97 -9.77
CA PRO A 87 0.80 4.10 -8.32
C PRO A 87 0.61 5.54 -7.82
N ARG A 88 0.79 6.54 -8.69
CA ARG A 88 0.57 7.96 -8.34
C ARG A 88 -0.90 8.23 -8.10
N GLY A 89 -1.77 7.64 -8.93
CA GLY A 89 -3.22 7.71 -8.75
C GLY A 89 -3.67 7.04 -7.44
N LEU A 90 -3.15 5.85 -7.16
CA LEU A 90 -3.42 5.13 -5.91
C LEU A 90 -2.97 5.93 -4.67
N LEU A 91 -1.76 6.50 -4.71
CA LEU A 91 -1.24 7.30 -3.60
C LEU A 91 -2.04 8.59 -3.40
N ALA A 92 -2.41 9.29 -4.49
CA ALA A 92 -3.26 10.48 -4.41
C ALA A 92 -4.61 10.16 -3.79
N HIS A 93 -5.24 9.05 -4.17
CA HIS A 93 -6.50 8.60 -3.60
C HIS A 93 -6.36 8.23 -2.11
N LEU A 94 -5.29 7.53 -1.75
CA LEU A 94 -4.99 7.17 -0.36
C LEU A 94 -4.84 8.42 0.52
N MET A 95 -4.12 9.44 0.02
CA MET A 95 -3.97 10.72 0.72
C MET A 95 -5.32 11.42 0.92
N GLN A 96 -6.16 11.50 -0.12
CA GLN A 96 -7.48 12.11 -0.03
C GLN A 96 -8.39 11.38 0.96
N ALA A 97 -8.38 10.05 0.95
CA ALA A 97 -9.12 9.24 1.92
C ALA A 97 -8.66 9.53 3.37
N ALA A 98 -7.34 9.66 3.58
CA ALA A 98 -6.79 9.99 4.89
C ALA A 98 -7.14 11.43 5.33
N GLU A 99 -7.07 12.40 4.43
CA GLU A 99 -7.49 13.78 4.71
C GLU A 99 -8.96 13.84 5.11
N LEU A 100 -9.82 13.11 4.41
CA LEU A 100 -11.25 13.12 4.66
C LEU A 100 -11.62 12.41 5.97
N ALA A 101 -10.99 11.29 6.26
CA ALA A 101 -11.43 10.40 7.33
C ALA A 101 -10.57 10.46 8.59
N LEU A 102 -9.26 10.67 8.47
CA LEU A 102 -8.32 10.62 9.60
C LEU A 102 -7.89 11.99 10.11
N GLU A 103 -7.70 12.98 9.21
CA GLU A 103 -7.25 14.32 9.60
C GLU A 103 -8.16 15.00 10.63
N PRO A 104 -9.51 14.86 10.60
CA PRO A 104 -10.39 15.46 11.60
C PRO A 104 -10.15 14.97 13.03
N GLU A 105 -9.75 13.70 13.21
CA GLU A 105 -9.47 13.11 14.53
C GLU A 105 -7.98 13.15 14.88
N CYS A 106 -7.12 13.12 13.86
CA CYS A 106 -5.66 13.13 14.00
C CYS A 106 -5.06 14.29 13.18
N PRO A 107 -5.18 15.55 13.62
CA PRO A 107 -4.65 16.69 12.89
C PRO A 107 -3.15 16.56 12.61
N GLY A 108 -2.78 16.71 11.34
CA GLY A 108 -1.41 16.55 10.86
C GLY A 108 -1.08 15.14 10.36
N PHE A 109 -2.05 14.23 10.33
CA PHE A 109 -1.84 12.88 9.79
C PHE A 109 -1.38 12.93 8.32
N SER A 110 -2.02 13.74 7.51
CA SER A 110 -1.70 13.90 6.08
C SER A 110 -0.27 14.40 5.81
N ARG A 111 0.38 15.05 6.77
CA ARG A 111 1.79 15.50 6.64
C ARG A 111 2.81 14.36 6.62
N HIS A 112 2.39 13.16 7.02
CA HIS A 112 3.24 11.96 6.98
C HIS A 112 3.31 11.33 5.59
N PHE A 113 2.44 11.72 4.67
CA PHE A 113 2.55 11.31 3.27
C PHE A 113 3.71 12.05 2.59
N GLY A 114 4.39 11.34 1.69
CA GLY A 114 5.43 11.95 0.86
C GLY A 114 4.88 13.08 0.00
N GLN A 115 5.68 14.12 -0.21
CA GLN A 115 5.30 15.19 -1.11
C GLN A 115 5.15 14.67 -2.55
N PRO A 116 4.16 15.12 -3.33
CA PRO A 116 3.93 14.65 -4.70
C PRO A 116 5.19 14.64 -5.58
N GLN A 117 5.99 15.71 -5.50
CA GLN A 117 7.24 15.82 -6.29
C GLN A 117 8.29 14.78 -5.87
N ALA A 118 8.36 14.43 -4.60
CA ALA A 118 9.27 13.39 -4.12
C ALA A 118 8.79 11.99 -4.56
N ILE A 119 7.49 11.78 -4.61
CA ILE A 119 6.87 10.55 -5.11
C ILE A 119 7.14 10.39 -6.61
N ASP A 120 6.94 11.45 -7.40
CA ASP A 120 7.21 11.47 -8.84
C ASP A 120 8.69 11.18 -9.13
N ALA A 121 9.60 11.85 -8.42
CA ALA A 121 11.04 11.61 -8.57
C ALA A 121 11.45 10.18 -8.20
N LEU A 122 10.84 9.61 -7.15
CA LEU A 122 11.07 8.21 -6.76
C LEU A 122 10.56 7.25 -7.84
N TYR A 123 9.34 7.48 -8.34
CA TYR A 123 8.74 6.69 -9.40
C TYR A 123 9.61 6.67 -10.66
N GLU A 124 10.03 7.85 -11.15
CA GLU A 124 10.92 7.97 -12.31
C GLU A 124 12.24 7.25 -12.10
N SER A 125 12.84 7.39 -10.93
CA SER A 125 14.12 6.75 -10.62
C SER A 125 14.01 5.22 -10.63
N ILE A 126 12.93 4.67 -10.07
CA ILE A 126 12.66 3.22 -10.07
C ILE A 126 12.38 2.73 -11.49
N TYR A 127 11.54 3.45 -12.24
CA TYR A 127 11.22 3.12 -13.62
C TYR A 127 12.47 3.02 -14.50
N VAL A 128 13.34 4.02 -14.44
CA VAL A 128 14.61 4.04 -15.18
C VAL A 128 15.53 2.89 -14.74
N ASP A 129 15.63 2.62 -13.44
CA ASP A 129 16.51 1.56 -12.92
C ASP A 129 16.03 0.16 -13.36
N VAL A 130 14.72 -0.10 -13.27
CA VAL A 130 14.11 -1.36 -13.73
C VAL A 130 14.35 -1.58 -15.22
N HIS A 131 14.14 -0.56 -16.05
CA HIS A 131 14.37 -0.66 -17.50
C HIS A 131 15.85 -0.88 -17.85
N ARG A 132 16.74 -0.22 -17.12
CA ARG A 132 18.20 -0.41 -17.28
C ARG A 132 18.61 -1.84 -16.93
N ARG A 133 18.13 -2.38 -15.82
CA ARG A 133 18.39 -3.78 -15.41
C ARG A 133 17.82 -4.76 -16.42
N TYR A 134 16.60 -4.54 -16.88
CA TYR A 134 15.96 -5.38 -17.89
C TYR A 134 16.74 -5.37 -19.20
N ALA A 135 17.17 -4.22 -19.69
CA ALA A 135 17.99 -4.10 -20.90
C ALA A 135 19.36 -4.81 -20.76
N ALA A 136 19.97 -4.72 -19.55
CA ALA A 136 21.24 -5.38 -19.27
C ALA A 136 21.12 -6.91 -19.14
N SER A 137 19.97 -7.41 -18.71
CA SER A 137 19.72 -8.86 -18.53
C SER A 137 19.36 -9.59 -19.83
N ARG A 138 19.01 -8.87 -20.90
CA ARG A 138 18.75 -9.49 -22.20
C ARG A 138 20.03 -10.04 -22.81
N PRO A 139 20.13 -11.35 -23.10
CA PRO A 139 21.22 -11.86 -23.90
C PRO A 139 21.21 -11.11 -25.23
N ARG A 140 22.38 -10.63 -25.66
CA ARG A 140 22.53 -9.94 -26.96
C ARG A 140 22.03 -10.86 -28.05
N MET A 141 20.86 -10.60 -28.62
CA MET A 141 20.29 -11.35 -29.76
C MET A 141 21.23 -11.39 -30.97
N GLN A 142 22.26 -10.55 -31.00
CA GLN A 142 23.29 -10.54 -32.04
C GLN A 142 24.21 -11.79 -32.04
N GLN A 143 24.26 -12.55 -30.96
CA GLN A 143 25.07 -13.80 -30.95
C GLN A 143 24.33 -15.02 -31.49
N MET A 144 23.02 -14.95 -31.67
CA MET A 144 22.23 -16.06 -32.23
C MET A 144 22.04 -15.99 -33.75
N LEU A 145 22.46 -14.89 -34.40
CA LEU A 145 22.36 -14.71 -35.86
C LEU A 145 23.70 -14.97 -36.59
N THR A 146 24.76 -15.33 -35.85
CA THR A 146 26.10 -15.57 -36.41
C THR A 146 26.64 -16.99 -36.11
N SER A 147 25.79 -17.89 -35.69
CA SER A 147 26.03 -19.36 -35.58
C SER A 147 24.98 -20.06 -36.48
#